data_bb75fbaf539701c9b6163d3ff505ed53
#
_entry.id   bb75fbaf539701c9b6163d3ff505ed53
#
_cell.length_a   1.000
_cell.length_b   1.000
_cell.length_c   1.000
_cell.angle_alpha   90.00
_cell.angle_beta   90.00
_cell.angle_gamma   90.00
#
_symmetry.space_group_name_H-M   'P 1'
#
loop_
_entity.id
_entity.type
_entity.pdbx_description
1 polymer ?
#
loop_
_entity_poly.entity_id
_entity_poly.type
_entity_poly.pdbx_seq_one_letter_code
_entity_poly.pdbx_strand_id
1 'polypeptide(L)'
;NTYDAGEYAHAAELFTALGDYKNSAALAAQAGDRAFAEKLLGSWVSNEMDVSSIFIDSLYDAIDDDESSKALLDCMELGALPLKYTIEFTGEGTFLLAADSESAAAMIDTFYTAFTDGLTAYLEKEIEQDAANNGYTVEGLMQTYGCTTTRELIDAMLEMPLEDFMASLLPKETLKELLDSGTVNGVYTVKNGEIVLTIGKTQSSAVYDEPAGTLSVVDEDIAGTAIVFSRA
;
A
#
# COMPACT_ATOMS: atom_id res chain seq x y z
N ASN A 1 14.72 -26.74 31.87
CA ASN A 1 13.28 -26.81 31.54
C ASN A 1 13.10 -26.48 30.07
N THR A 2 12.59 -27.47 29.29
CA THR A 2 12.45 -27.35 27.81
C THR A 2 11.55 -26.18 27.41
N TYR A 3 10.47 -25.93 28.18
CA TYR A 3 9.55 -24.84 27.90
C TYR A 3 10.21 -23.45 28.07
N ASP A 4 10.99 -23.28 29.14
CA ASP A 4 11.65 -22.01 29.41
C ASP A 4 12.82 -21.74 28.46
N ALA A 5 13.37 -22.79 27.83
CA ALA A 5 14.43 -22.67 26.83
C ALA A 5 13.94 -22.33 25.41
N GLY A 6 12.62 -22.12 25.20
CA GLY A 6 12.06 -21.83 23.89
C GLY A 6 11.80 -23.06 23.02
N GLU A 7 12.03 -24.26 23.50
CA GLU A 7 11.75 -25.52 22.79
C GLU A 7 10.25 -25.88 22.92
N TYR A 8 9.39 -24.99 22.49
CA TYR A 8 7.95 -25.08 22.76
C TYR A 8 7.26 -26.28 22.11
N ALA A 9 7.67 -26.68 20.91
CA ALA A 9 7.11 -27.85 20.24
C ALA A 9 7.37 -29.13 21.06
N HIS A 10 8.60 -29.32 21.51
CA HIS A 10 8.98 -30.46 22.34
C HIS A 10 8.32 -30.41 23.73
N ALA A 11 8.20 -29.19 24.30
CA ALA A 11 7.47 -29.00 25.57
C ALA A 11 5.99 -29.40 25.42
N ALA A 12 5.34 -29.05 24.31
CA ALA A 12 3.97 -29.43 24.03
C ALA A 12 3.81 -30.98 23.99
N GLU A 13 4.74 -31.68 23.33
CA GLU A 13 4.76 -33.14 23.28
C GLU A 13 4.89 -33.78 24.67
N LEU A 14 5.83 -33.27 25.49
CA LEU A 14 6.06 -33.77 26.84
C LEU A 14 4.84 -33.55 27.75
N PHE A 15 4.20 -32.37 27.70
CA PHE A 15 2.99 -32.10 28.46
C PHE A 15 1.81 -32.95 28.00
N THR A 16 1.69 -33.18 26.67
CA THR A 16 0.66 -34.08 26.11
C THR A 16 0.83 -35.51 26.61
N ALA A 17 2.06 -36.01 26.70
CA ALA A 17 2.38 -37.35 27.19
C ALA A 17 2.01 -37.55 28.69
N LEU A 18 1.91 -36.47 29.46
CA LEU A 18 1.47 -36.51 30.86
C LEU A 18 -0.06 -36.68 31.00
N GLY A 19 -0.84 -36.54 29.90
CA GLY A 19 -2.29 -36.67 29.92
C GLY A 19 -2.99 -35.72 30.89
N ASP A 20 -3.87 -36.25 31.73
CA ASP A 20 -4.66 -35.47 32.69
C ASP A 20 -3.92 -35.12 34.00
N TYR A 21 -2.59 -35.28 34.04
CA TYR A 21 -1.84 -35.00 35.27
C TYR A 21 -1.82 -33.48 35.54
N LYS A 22 -2.46 -33.05 36.62
CA LYS A 22 -2.58 -31.63 37.04
C LYS A 22 -3.11 -30.74 35.90
N ASN A 23 -2.32 -29.76 35.47
CA ASN A 23 -2.64 -28.78 34.41
C ASN A 23 -1.88 -29.06 33.11
N SER A 24 -1.36 -30.29 32.90
CA SER A 24 -0.55 -30.64 31.72
C SER A 24 -1.26 -30.37 30.40
N ALA A 25 -2.55 -30.60 30.28
CA ALA A 25 -3.32 -30.30 29.07
C ALA A 25 -3.30 -28.80 28.74
N ALA A 26 -3.47 -27.93 29.73
CA ALA A 26 -3.40 -26.47 29.53
C ALA A 26 -1.98 -26.02 29.17
N LEU A 27 -0.94 -26.61 29.76
CA LEU A 27 0.44 -26.32 29.44
C LEU A 27 0.82 -26.83 28.04
N ALA A 28 0.30 -27.97 27.62
CA ALA A 28 0.46 -28.51 26.26
C ALA A 28 -0.12 -27.54 25.22
N ALA A 29 -1.35 -27.08 25.43
CA ALA A 29 -1.98 -26.09 24.55
C ALA A 29 -1.18 -24.80 24.49
N GLN A 30 -0.78 -24.25 25.63
CA GLN A 30 0.01 -23.02 25.68
C GLN A 30 1.38 -23.18 25.01
N ALA A 31 2.05 -24.30 25.17
CA ALA A 31 3.31 -24.58 24.50
C ALA A 31 3.11 -24.77 22.98
N GLY A 32 2.01 -25.41 22.56
CA GLY A 32 1.65 -25.55 21.16
C GLY A 32 1.37 -24.20 20.49
N ASP A 33 0.62 -23.32 21.14
CA ASP A 33 0.35 -21.96 20.64
C ASP A 33 1.64 -21.15 20.48
N ARG A 34 2.60 -21.26 21.41
CA ARG A 34 3.90 -20.61 21.30
C ARG A 34 4.77 -21.20 20.18
N ALA A 35 4.79 -22.53 20.04
CA ALA A 35 5.49 -23.19 18.93
C ALA A 35 4.92 -22.76 17.57
N PHE A 36 3.61 -22.55 17.50
CA PHE A 36 2.96 -22.05 16.29
C PHE A 36 3.34 -20.58 16.05
N ALA A 37 3.33 -19.74 17.08
CA ALA A 37 3.73 -18.33 16.98
C ALA A 37 5.17 -18.16 16.48
N GLU A 38 6.11 -19.05 16.88
CA GLU A 38 7.49 -19.03 16.36
C GLU A 38 7.56 -19.21 14.84
N LYS A 39 6.60 -19.94 14.25
CA LYS A 39 6.53 -20.11 12.78
C LYS A 39 6.13 -18.83 12.06
N LEU A 40 5.53 -17.87 12.74
CA LEU A 40 5.14 -16.59 12.16
C LEU A 40 6.27 -15.57 12.16
N LEU A 41 7.26 -15.71 13.04
CA LEU A 41 8.30 -14.70 13.26
C LEU A 41 9.06 -14.34 11.98
N GLY A 42 9.37 -13.04 11.84
CA GLY A 42 10.08 -12.46 10.71
C GLY A 42 9.16 -11.79 9.71
N SER A 43 9.72 -11.48 8.54
CA SER A 43 9.06 -10.66 7.53
C SER A 43 8.36 -11.50 6.48
N TRP A 44 7.21 -11.00 6.04
CA TRP A 44 6.35 -11.58 5.02
C TRP A 44 5.97 -10.49 4.04
N VAL A 45 5.88 -10.82 2.76
CA VAL A 45 5.54 -9.88 1.68
C VAL A 45 4.26 -10.32 0.99
N SER A 46 3.34 -9.39 0.77
CA SER A 46 2.08 -9.68 0.07
C SER A 46 2.30 -9.90 -1.43
N ASN A 47 1.32 -10.53 -2.07
CA ASN A 47 1.17 -10.40 -3.51
C ASN A 47 0.92 -8.94 -3.89
N GLU A 48 1.17 -8.59 -5.14
CA GLU A 48 0.80 -7.29 -5.69
C GLU A 48 -0.71 -7.10 -5.63
N MET A 49 -1.11 -5.93 -5.14
CA MET A 49 -2.50 -5.48 -5.11
C MET A 49 -2.61 -4.22 -5.95
N ASP A 50 -3.61 -4.14 -6.80
CA ASP A 50 -3.92 -2.90 -7.51
C ASP A 50 -4.68 -1.97 -6.57
N VAL A 51 -4.04 -0.86 -6.22
CA VAL A 51 -4.63 0.17 -5.34
C VAL A 51 -5.16 1.38 -6.12
N SER A 52 -5.22 1.31 -7.46
CA SER A 52 -5.58 2.43 -8.31
C SER A 52 -6.97 3.01 -7.98
N SER A 53 -7.97 2.17 -7.74
CA SER A 53 -9.33 2.62 -7.40
C SER A 53 -9.37 3.35 -6.05
N ILE A 54 -8.72 2.79 -5.01
CA ILE A 54 -8.67 3.41 -3.69
C ILE A 54 -7.94 4.76 -3.75
N PHE A 55 -6.87 4.82 -4.54
CA PHE A 55 -6.07 6.02 -4.70
C PHE A 55 -6.83 7.12 -5.45
N ILE A 56 -7.50 6.78 -6.54
CA ILE A 56 -8.35 7.70 -7.31
C ILE A 56 -9.51 8.22 -6.47
N ASP A 57 -10.22 7.35 -5.75
CA ASP A 57 -11.34 7.74 -4.89
C ASP A 57 -10.85 8.73 -3.82
N SER A 58 -9.69 8.48 -3.22
CA SER A 58 -9.08 9.40 -2.25
C SER A 58 -8.70 10.75 -2.85
N LEU A 59 -8.27 10.79 -4.12
CA LEU A 59 -8.00 12.04 -4.82
C LEU A 59 -9.29 12.81 -5.09
N TYR A 60 -10.36 12.14 -5.57
CA TYR A 60 -11.65 12.78 -5.77
C TYR A 60 -12.25 13.33 -4.47
N ASP A 61 -12.09 12.62 -3.36
CA ASP A 61 -12.54 13.07 -2.04
C ASP A 61 -11.72 14.28 -1.52
N ALA A 62 -10.45 14.38 -1.92
CA ALA A 62 -9.57 15.47 -1.49
C ALA A 62 -9.76 16.76 -2.28
N ILE A 63 -10.27 16.69 -3.51
CA ILE A 63 -10.62 17.85 -4.33
C ILE A 63 -12.07 18.24 -4.04
N ASP A 64 -12.27 19.22 -3.15
CA ASP A 64 -13.55 19.87 -2.96
C ASP A 64 -14.12 20.26 -4.35
N ASP A 65 -15.38 20.11 -4.61
CA ASP A 65 -16.14 20.35 -5.86
C ASP A 65 -15.54 21.31 -6.93
N ASP A 66 -14.21 21.39 -7.02
CA ASP A 66 -13.47 22.16 -8.01
C ASP A 66 -13.51 21.50 -9.38
N GLU A 67 -14.24 22.13 -10.31
CA GLU A 67 -14.45 21.59 -11.67
C GLU A 67 -13.13 21.44 -12.45
N SER A 68 -12.14 22.32 -12.22
CA SER A 68 -10.85 22.27 -12.91
C SER A 68 -10.02 21.08 -12.47
N SER A 69 -9.98 20.79 -11.15
CA SER A 69 -9.30 19.62 -10.59
C SER A 69 -9.96 18.31 -11.04
N LYS A 70 -11.30 18.27 -11.11
CA LYS A 70 -12.02 17.12 -11.67
C LYS A 70 -11.70 16.91 -13.15
N ALA A 71 -11.69 17.98 -13.96
CA ALA A 71 -11.35 17.90 -15.37
C ALA A 71 -9.89 17.43 -15.60
N LEU A 72 -8.97 17.79 -14.71
CA LEU A 72 -7.61 17.26 -14.72
C LEU A 72 -7.58 15.77 -14.42
N LEU A 73 -8.27 15.31 -13.36
CA LEU A 73 -8.35 13.89 -13.03
C LEU A 73 -9.00 13.07 -14.15
N ASP A 74 -10.02 13.62 -14.82
CA ASP A 74 -10.65 12.99 -15.98
C ASP A 74 -9.72 12.84 -17.19
N CYS A 75 -8.67 13.66 -17.27
CA CYS A 75 -7.62 13.53 -18.29
C CYS A 75 -6.54 12.50 -17.93
N MET A 76 -6.53 12.01 -16.68
CA MET A 76 -5.55 11.00 -16.25
C MET A 76 -5.99 9.61 -16.69
N GLU A 77 -5.21 8.96 -17.53
CA GLU A 77 -5.34 7.53 -17.82
C GLU A 77 -4.53 6.73 -16.78
N LEU A 78 -5.07 6.66 -15.56
CA LEU A 78 -4.41 5.91 -14.49
C LEU A 78 -4.59 4.40 -14.75
N GLY A 79 -3.51 3.73 -15.11
CA GLY A 79 -3.45 2.28 -15.18
C GLY A 79 -3.45 1.63 -13.79
N ALA A 80 -3.13 0.33 -13.73
CA ALA A 80 -2.96 -0.36 -12.46
C ALA A 80 -1.80 0.27 -11.65
N LEU A 81 -2.03 0.46 -10.35
CA LEU A 81 -1.03 0.88 -9.38
C LEU A 81 -0.68 -0.30 -8.46
N PRO A 82 0.28 -1.16 -8.86
CA PRO A 82 0.62 -2.32 -8.05
C PRO A 82 1.38 -1.90 -6.80
N LEU A 83 0.87 -2.34 -5.64
CA LEU A 83 1.49 -2.12 -4.34
C LEU A 83 1.59 -3.45 -3.59
N LYS A 84 2.72 -3.68 -2.92
CA LYS A 84 2.93 -4.78 -1.97
C LYS A 84 2.96 -4.22 -0.56
N TYR A 85 2.60 -5.08 0.38
CA TYR A 85 2.72 -4.79 1.80
C TYR A 85 3.69 -5.77 2.44
N THR A 86 4.40 -5.33 3.46
CA THR A 86 5.17 -6.18 4.34
C THR A 86 4.51 -6.29 5.70
N ILE A 87 4.49 -7.48 6.28
CA ILE A 87 4.11 -7.67 7.68
C ILE A 87 5.27 -8.36 8.40
N GLU A 88 5.74 -7.78 9.50
CA GLU A 88 6.82 -8.31 10.31
C GLU A 88 6.32 -8.69 11.71
N PHE A 89 6.46 -9.95 12.07
CA PHE A 89 6.07 -10.47 13.40
C PHE A 89 7.29 -10.58 14.32
N THR A 90 7.14 -10.11 15.54
CA THR A 90 8.17 -10.18 16.58
C THR A 90 7.86 -11.23 17.64
N GLY A 91 8.88 -11.69 18.35
CA GLY A 91 8.73 -12.62 19.49
C GLY A 91 8.01 -12.03 20.70
N GLU A 92 7.76 -10.72 20.72
CA GLU A 92 7.02 -10.02 21.77
C GLU A 92 5.51 -10.01 21.55
N GLY A 93 5.02 -10.65 20.48
CA GLY A 93 3.59 -10.68 20.13
C GLY A 93 3.11 -9.41 19.45
N THR A 94 4.01 -8.65 18.84
CA THR A 94 3.71 -7.46 18.06
C THR A 94 3.97 -7.70 16.57
N PHE A 95 3.31 -6.92 15.73
CA PHE A 95 3.59 -6.89 14.30
C PHE A 95 3.64 -5.46 13.78
N LEU A 96 4.37 -5.27 12.68
CA LEU A 96 4.42 -4.06 11.88
C LEU A 96 3.90 -4.38 10.49
N LEU A 97 2.89 -3.65 10.02
CA LEU A 97 2.38 -3.70 8.65
C LEU A 97 2.72 -2.38 7.96
N ALA A 98 3.39 -2.45 6.83
CA ALA A 98 3.80 -1.28 6.05
C ALA A 98 3.73 -1.57 4.55
N ALA A 99 3.69 -0.53 3.73
CA ALA A 99 3.93 -0.67 2.30
C ALA A 99 5.37 -1.16 2.06
N ASP A 100 5.55 -2.07 1.11
CA ASP A 100 6.89 -2.48 0.67
C ASP A 100 7.58 -1.31 -0.04
N SER A 101 8.78 -0.97 0.40
CA SER A 101 9.44 0.26 -0.03
C SER A 101 9.81 0.30 -1.52
N GLU A 102 10.13 -0.85 -2.11
CA GLU A 102 10.47 -0.95 -3.54
C GLU A 102 9.21 -0.82 -4.39
N SER A 103 8.14 -1.54 -4.04
CA SER A 103 6.87 -1.45 -4.75
C SER A 103 6.20 -0.07 -4.57
N ALA A 104 6.34 0.55 -3.40
CA ALA A 104 5.85 1.90 -3.14
C ALA A 104 6.56 2.94 -4.04
N ALA A 105 7.89 2.85 -4.17
CA ALA A 105 8.64 3.73 -5.06
C ALA A 105 8.22 3.55 -6.53
N ALA A 106 8.07 2.30 -6.99
CA ALA A 106 7.62 1.99 -8.34
C ALA A 106 6.19 2.49 -8.61
N MET A 107 5.29 2.32 -7.64
CA MET A 107 3.92 2.83 -7.70
C MET A 107 3.90 4.37 -7.81
N ILE A 108 4.69 5.07 -7.00
CA ILE A 108 4.82 6.53 -7.05
C ILE A 108 5.31 6.98 -8.42
N ASP A 109 6.31 6.32 -8.99
CA ASP A 109 6.83 6.65 -10.34
C ASP A 109 5.77 6.43 -11.43
N THR A 110 5.00 5.34 -11.34
CA THR A 110 3.89 5.05 -12.26
C THR A 110 2.80 6.11 -12.16
N PHE A 111 2.38 6.46 -10.94
CA PHE A 111 1.42 7.54 -10.70
C PHE A 111 1.92 8.88 -11.26
N TYR A 112 3.17 9.24 -11.00
CA TYR A 112 3.75 10.49 -11.49
C TYR A 112 3.73 10.59 -13.01
N THR A 113 4.01 9.49 -13.70
CA THR A 113 3.96 9.43 -15.17
C THR A 113 2.52 9.69 -15.64
N ALA A 114 1.54 8.95 -15.12
CA ALA A 114 0.15 9.12 -15.49
C ALA A 114 -0.39 10.52 -15.17
N PHE A 115 0.02 11.10 -14.03
CA PHE A 115 -0.37 12.45 -13.66
C PHE A 115 0.25 13.50 -14.59
N THR A 116 1.52 13.35 -14.96
CA THR A 116 2.19 14.25 -15.90
C THR A 116 1.54 14.21 -17.28
N ASP A 117 1.23 13.01 -17.77
CA ASP A 117 0.55 12.82 -19.05
C ASP A 117 -0.87 13.42 -19.03
N GLY A 118 -1.63 13.18 -17.94
CA GLY A 118 -2.95 13.77 -17.73
C GLY A 118 -2.93 15.29 -17.67
N LEU A 119 -1.98 15.87 -16.93
CA LEU A 119 -1.81 17.32 -16.87
C LEU A 119 -1.42 17.91 -18.21
N THR A 120 -0.55 17.22 -18.97
CA THR A 120 -0.20 17.62 -20.34
C THR A 120 -1.46 17.69 -21.21
N ALA A 121 -2.26 16.60 -21.22
CA ALA A 121 -3.49 16.54 -22.03
C ALA A 121 -4.52 17.59 -21.59
N TYR A 122 -4.65 17.84 -20.31
CA TYR A 122 -5.51 18.91 -19.77
C TYR A 122 -5.07 20.29 -20.24
N LEU A 123 -3.79 20.62 -20.10
CA LEU A 123 -3.24 21.92 -20.52
C LEU A 123 -3.32 22.11 -22.04
N GLU A 124 -3.07 21.08 -22.83
CA GLU A 124 -3.24 21.13 -24.29
C GLU A 124 -4.66 21.51 -24.67
N LYS A 125 -5.66 20.88 -24.03
CA LYS A 125 -7.07 21.17 -24.24
C LYS A 125 -7.44 22.60 -23.84
N GLU A 126 -6.93 23.08 -22.70
CA GLU A 126 -7.16 24.46 -22.25
C GLU A 126 -6.55 25.49 -23.23
N ILE A 127 -5.31 25.23 -23.73
CA ILE A 127 -4.66 26.06 -24.74
C ILE A 127 -5.47 26.11 -26.04
N GLU A 128 -5.98 24.96 -26.52
CA GLU A 128 -6.81 24.89 -27.72
C GLU A 128 -8.11 25.69 -27.55
N GLN A 129 -8.77 25.56 -26.41
CA GLN A 129 -10.00 26.28 -26.11
C GLN A 129 -9.76 27.79 -25.99
N ASP A 130 -8.69 28.19 -25.30
CA ASP A 130 -8.37 29.60 -25.13
C ASP A 130 -7.95 30.24 -26.47
N ALA A 131 -7.17 29.55 -27.28
CA ALA A 131 -6.81 30.00 -28.63
C ALA A 131 -8.06 30.19 -29.49
N ALA A 132 -8.98 29.23 -29.51
CA ALA A 132 -10.22 29.31 -30.28
C ALA A 132 -11.12 30.47 -29.82
N ASN A 133 -11.25 30.68 -28.50
CA ASN A 133 -12.06 31.74 -27.91
C ASN A 133 -11.52 33.13 -28.24
N ASN A 134 -10.20 33.27 -28.42
CA ASN A 134 -9.54 34.52 -28.71
C ASN A 134 -9.20 34.72 -30.20
N GLY A 135 -9.60 33.79 -31.06
CA GLY A 135 -9.40 33.87 -32.51
C GLY A 135 -7.95 33.63 -32.96
N TYR A 136 -7.20 32.90 -32.15
CA TYR A 136 -5.84 32.45 -32.48
C TYR A 136 -5.85 30.97 -32.88
N THR A 137 -4.69 30.48 -33.35
CA THR A 137 -4.42 29.06 -33.49
C THR A 137 -3.29 28.65 -32.57
N VAL A 138 -3.22 27.38 -32.18
CA VAL A 138 -2.11 26.87 -31.35
C VAL A 138 -0.78 27.06 -32.06
N GLU A 139 -0.72 26.86 -33.40
CA GLU A 139 0.48 27.12 -34.21
C GLU A 139 0.90 28.60 -34.16
N GLY A 140 -0.07 29.52 -34.16
CA GLY A 140 0.17 30.96 -34.03
C GLY A 140 0.76 31.31 -32.66
N LEU A 141 0.27 30.68 -31.60
CA LEU A 141 0.82 30.81 -30.25
C LEU A 141 2.25 30.24 -30.19
N MET A 142 2.48 29.02 -30.70
CA MET A 142 3.81 28.42 -30.78
C MET A 142 4.82 29.32 -31.49
N GLN A 143 4.42 29.92 -32.63
CA GLN A 143 5.28 30.89 -33.36
C GLN A 143 5.60 32.12 -32.51
N THR A 144 4.61 32.63 -31.77
CA THR A 144 4.78 33.82 -30.91
C THR A 144 5.75 33.57 -29.77
N TYR A 145 5.69 32.37 -29.18
CA TYR A 145 6.59 31.96 -28.10
C TYR A 145 7.91 31.36 -28.59
N GLY A 146 8.07 31.14 -29.91
CA GLY A 146 9.26 30.54 -30.50
C GLY A 146 9.38 29.03 -30.22
N CYS A 147 8.24 28.36 -29.99
CA CYS A 147 8.16 26.95 -29.69
C CYS A 147 7.93 26.11 -30.94
N THR A 148 8.38 24.85 -30.92
CA THR A 148 8.21 23.88 -32.02
C THR A 148 7.22 22.77 -31.67
N THR A 149 6.92 22.61 -30.40
CA THR A 149 5.97 21.60 -29.86
C THR A 149 5.04 22.24 -28.85
N THR A 150 3.86 21.63 -28.65
CA THR A 150 2.89 22.05 -27.63
C THR A 150 3.51 21.95 -26.22
N ARG A 151 4.38 20.96 -25.98
CA ARG A 151 5.10 20.82 -24.71
C ARG A 151 5.99 22.02 -24.41
N GLU A 152 6.80 22.47 -25.40
CA GLU A 152 7.60 23.68 -25.26
C GLU A 152 6.75 24.92 -25.02
N LEU A 153 5.55 24.98 -25.63
CA LEU A 153 4.60 26.06 -25.37
C LEU A 153 4.08 26.02 -23.94
N ILE A 154 3.73 24.84 -23.40
CA ILE A 154 3.34 24.67 -22.00
C ILE A 154 4.44 25.13 -21.07
N ASP A 155 5.68 24.66 -21.29
CA ASP A 155 6.84 25.07 -20.47
C ASP A 155 7.08 26.59 -20.51
N ALA A 156 6.92 27.21 -21.69
CA ALA A 156 7.05 28.65 -21.85
C ALA A 156 5.92 29.43 -21.16
N MET A 157 4.69 28.92 -21.17
CA MET A 157 3.54 29.52 -20.49
C MET A 157 3.62 29.40 -18.97
N LEU A 158 4.17 28.28 -18.49
CA LEU A 158 4.41 28.05 -17.06
C LEU A 158 5.66 28.80 -16.54
N GLU A 159 6.51 29.34 -17.43
CA GLU A 159 7.82 29.93 -17.13
C GLU A 159 8.78 28.93 -16.43
N MET A 160 8.51 27.64 -16.55
CA MET A 160 9.33 26.53 -16.03
C MET A 160 9.01 25.22 -16.74
N PRO A 161 9.91 24.22 -16.71
CA PRO A 161 9.59 22.86 -17.17
C PRO A 161 8.36 22.29 -16.43
N LEU A 162 7.49 21.60 -17.15
CA LEU A 162 6.29 21.01 -16.58
C LEU A 162 6.63 20.00 -15.46
N GLU A 163 7.75 19.28 -15.54
CA GLU A 163 8.23 18.38 -14.49
C GLU A 163 8.54 19.12 -13.18
N ASP A 164 9.15 20.31 -13.28
CA ASP A 164 9.47 21.14 -12.12
C ASP A 164 8.17 21.74 -11.51
N PHE A 165 7.24 22.13 -12.38
CA PHE A 165 5.90 22.56 -11.95
C PHE A 165 5.19 21.44 -11.20
N MET A 166 5.19 20.23 -11.75
CA MET A 166 4.63 19.03 -11.12
C MET A 166 5.26 18.75 -9.76
N ALA A 167 6.59 18.75 -9.69
CA ALA A 167 7.32 18.53 -8.45
C ALA A 167 6.99 19.59 -7.37
N SER A 168 6.62 20.80 -7.80
CA SER A 168 6.19 21.87 -6.88
C SER A 168 4.77 21.68 -6.38
N LEU A 169 3.86 21.14 -7.20
CA LEU A 169 2.47 20.87 -6.83
C LEU A 169 2.35 19.65 -5.91
N LEU A 170 3.02 18.58 -6.27
CA LEU A 170 2.94 17.30 -5.55
C LEU A 170 4.33 16.66 -5.48
N PRO A 171 5.17 17.02 -4.50
CA PRO A 171 6.48 16.39 -4.31
C PRO A 171 6.34 14.87 -4.11
N LYS A 172 7.23 14.08 -4.73
CA LYS A 172 7.25 12.61 -4.55
C LYS A 172 7.41 12.21 -3.07
N GLU A 173 8.13 13.01 -2.31
CA GLU A 173 8.31 12.86 -0.88
C GLU A 173 7.01 12.90 -0.12
N THR A 174 6.07 13.78 -0.53
CA THR A 174 4.73 13.87 0.08
C THR A 174 3.93 12.58 -0.13
N LEU A 175 3.98 11.99 -1.34
CA LEU A 175 3.34 10.70 -1.60
C LEU A 175 3.99 9.58 -0.80
N LYS A 176 5.31 9.61 -0.67
CA LYS A 176 6.03 8.64 0.16
C LYS A 176 5.64 8.77 1.63
N GLU A 177 5.62 9.99 2.17
CA GLU A 177 5.18 10.25 3.55
C GLU A 177 3.74 9.79 3.78
N LEU A 178 2.86 9.95 2.80
CA LEU A 178 1.49 9.46 2.87
C LEU A 178 1.45 7.93 2.98
N LEU A 179 2.21 7.21 2.16
CA LEU A 179 2.31 5.75 2.23
C LEU A 179 2.96 5.29 3.54
N ASP A 180 4.02 5.97 3.99
CA ASP A 180 4.69 5.68 5.26
C ASP A 180 3.75 5.93 6.47
N SER A 181 2.85 6.92 6.37
CA SER A 181 1.85 7.19 7.40
C SER A 181 0.81 6.06 7.54
N GLY A 182 0.64 5.26 6.49
CA GLY A 182 -0.16 4.04 6.51
C GLY A 182 0.48 2.87 7.26
N THR A 183 1.69 3.06 7.81
CA THR A 183 2.35 2.05 8.63
C THR A 183 1.60 1.81 9.92
N VAL A 184 1.27 0.57 10.19
CA VAL A 184 0.44 0.18 11.33
C VAL A 184 1.21 -0.76 12.25
N ASN A 185 1.21 -0.41 13.55
CA ASN A 185 1.67 -1.29 14.62
C ASN A 185 0.48 -1.98 15.28
N GLY A 186 0.59 -3.28 15.46
CA GLY A 186 -0.43 -4.07 16.11
C GLY A 186 0.14 -5.14 17.04
N VAL A 187 -0.76 -5.85 17.69
CA VAL A 187 -0.44 -7.04 18.47
C VAL A 187 -1.10 -8.25 17.84
N TYR A 188 -0.46 -9.41 17.95
CA TYR A 188 -1.05 -10.66 17.52
C TYR A 188 -1.13 -11.66 18.66
N THR A 189 -2.10 -12.52 18.58
CA THR A 189 -2.25 -13.65 19.49
C THR A 189 -2.48 -14.93 18.70
N VAL A 190 -1.91 -16.02 19.19
CA VAL A 190 -2.19 -17.36 18.70
C VAL A 190 -2.90 -18.11 19.81
N LYS A 191 -4.06 -18.70 19.48
CA LYS A 191 -4.81 -19.52 20.42
C LYS A 191 -5.49 -20.67 19.69
N ASN A 192 -5.14 -21.90 20.08
CA ASN A 192 -5.62 -23.14 19.44
C ASN A 192 -5.36 -23.15 17.91
N GLY A 193 -4.24 -22.57 17.46
CA GLY A 193 -3.88 -22.46 16.04
C GLY A 193 -4.61 -21.33 15.29
N GLU A 194 -5.48 -20.57 15.92
CA GLU A 194 -6.08 -19.38 15.35
C GLU A 194 -5.17 -18.16 15.57
N ILE A 195 -4.95 -17.37 14.54
CA ILE A 195 -4.17 -16.12 14.58
C ILE A 195 -5.16 -14.96 14.55
N VAL A 196 -5.08 -14.10 15.57
CA VAL A 196 -5.84 -12.86 15.62
C VAL A 196 -4.87 -11.68 15.63
N LEU A 197 -5.00 -10.80 14.65
CA LEU A 197 -4.29 -9.53 14.54
C LEU A 197 -5.18 -8.44 15.15
N THR A 198 -4.61 -7.57 15.97
CA THR A 198 -5.34 -6.47 16.61
C THR A 198 -4.63 -5.15 16.38
N ILE A 199 -5.35 -4.19 15.79
CA ILE A 199 -4.91 -2.82 15.54
C ILE A 199 -5.88 -1.89 16.27
N GLY A 200 -5.43 -1.28 17.35
CA GLY A 200 -6.31 -0.46 18.18
C GLY A 200 -7.50 -1.27 18.75
N LYS A 201 -8.68 -1.12 18.17
CA LYS A 201 -9.90 -1.84 18.56
C LYS A 201 -10.38 -2.83 17.50
N THR A 202 -9.80 -2.80 16.32
CA THR A 202 -10.14 -3.66 15.18
C THR A 202 -9.39 -4.98 15.29
N GLN A 203 -10.08 -6.07 15.01
CA GLN A 203 -9.50 -7.41 14.99
C GLN A 203 -9.72 -8.05 13.62
N SER A 204 -8.65 -8.62 13.06
CA SER A 204 -8.68 -9.38 11.81
C SER A 204 -8.17 -10.79 12.07
N SER A 205 -8.70 -11.76 11.36
CA SER A 205 -8.24 -13.15 11.43
C SER A 205 -7.15 -13.41 10.39
N ALA A 206 -6.18 -14.24 10.75
CA ALA A 206 -5.17 -14.71 9.80
C ALA A 206 -5.08 -16.23 9.83
N VAL A 207 -4.77 -16.81 8.68
CA VAL A 207 -4.61 -18.27 8.49
C VAL A 207 -3.22 -18.52 7.93
N TYR A 208 -2.46 -19.34 8.63
CA TYR A 208 -1.16 -19.82 8.15
C TYR A 208 -1.30 -21.20 7.49
N ASP A 209 -1.02 -21.25 6.20
CA ASP A 209 -0.92 -22.49 5.44
C ASP A 209 0.54 -22.97 5.46
N GLU A 210 0.86 -23.90 6.34
CA GLU A 210 2.22 -24.41 6.52
C GLU A 210 2.75 -25.15 5.26
N PRO A 211 1.97 -26.01 4.57
CA PRO A 211 2.39 -26.64 3.33
C PRO A 211 2.70 -25.66 2.20
N ALA A 212 1.93 -24.58 2.09
CA ALA A 212 2.14 -23.55 1.08
C ALA A 212 3.18 -22.50 1.52
N GLY A 213 3.46 -22.40 2.83
CA GLY A 213 4.33 -21.36 3.39
C GLY A 213 3.74 -19.96 3.26
N THR A 214 2.40 -19.85 3.30
CA THR A 214 1.69 -18.57 3.12
C THR A 214 0.88 -18.18 4.35
N LEU A 215 0.72 -16.89 4.54
CA LEU A 215 -0.14 -16.29 5.56
C LEU A 215 -1.24 -15.49 4.85
N SER A 216 -2.50 -15.84 5.07
CA SER A 216 -3.64 -15.12 4.53
C SER A 216 -4.30 -14.30 5.63
N VAL A 217 -4.40 -12.98 5.45
CA VAL A 217 -5.09 -12.07 6.36
C VAL A 217 -6.43 -11.71 5.74
N VAL A 218 -7.51 -11.98 6.47
CA VAL A 218 -8.87 -11.61 6.06
C VAL A 218 -9.24 -10.34 6.83
N ASP A 219 -9.47 -9.27 6.09
CA ASP A 219 -10.00 -8.02 6.60
C ASP A 219 -11.42 -7.84 6.08
N GLU A 220 -12.39 -7.74 6.97
CA GLU A 220 -13.81 -7.56 6.61
C GLU A 220 -14.06 -6.16 5.99
N ASP A 221 -13.22 -5.18 6.30
CA ASP A 221 -13.31 -3.82 5.79
C ASP A 221 -12.72 -3.68 4.37
N ILE A 222 -11.85 -4.60 3.93
CA ILE A 222 -11.30 -4.65 2.58
C ILE A 222 -12.09 -5.68 1.74
N ALA A 223 -13.35 -5.39 1.46
CA ALA A 223 -14.20 -6.06 0.44
C ALA A 223 -14.08 -7.60 0.36
N GLY A 224 -13.88 -8.29 1.49
CA GLY A 224 -13.86 -9.75 1.55
C GLY A 224 -12.69 -10.43 0.83
N THR A 225 -11.66 -9.69 0.44
CA THR A 225 -10.49 -10.23 -0.25
C THR A 225 -9.38 -10.52 0.76
N ALA A 226 -8.95 -11.77 0.85
CA ALA A 226 -7.80 -12.12 1.68
C ALA A 226 -6.50 -11.60 1.06
N ILE A 227 -5.70 -10.91 1.84
CA ILE A 227 -4.33 -10.55 1.45
C ILE A 227 -3.43 -11.74 1.77
N VAL A 228 -2.75 -12.25 0.75
CA VAL A 228 -1.85 -13.41 0.88
C VAL A 228 -0.40 -12.93 0.93
N PHE A 229 0.29 -13.33 1.98
CA PHE A 229 1.70 -13.05 2.21
C PHE A 229 2.53 -14.33 2.07
N SER A 230 3.73 -14.19 1.54
CA SER A 230 4.76 -15.23 1.49
C SER A 230 5.98 -14.78 2.28
N ARG A 231 6.83 -15.71 2.70
CA ARG A 231 8.11 -15.37 3.37
C ARG A 231 8.94 -14.44 2.47
N ALA A 232 9.47 -13.38 3.07
CA ALA A 232 10.38 -12.44 2.42
C ALA A 232 11.76 -13.09 2.15
#